data_9acb1cf2a14af19c218f0f2279f4478f
#
_entry.id   9acb1cf2a14af19c218f0f2279f4478f
#
_cell.length_a   1.000
_cell.length_b   1.000
_cell.length_c   1.000
_cell.angle_alpha   90.00
_cell.angle_beta   90.00
_cell.angle_gamma   90.00
#
_symmetry.space_group_name_H-M   'P 1'
#
loop_
_entity.id
_entity.type
_entity.pdbx_description
1 polymer ?
#
loop_
_entity_poly.entity_id
_entity_poly.type
_entity_poly.pdbx_seq_one_letter_code
_entity_poly.pdbx_strand_id
1 'polypeptide(L)'
;MKREMILGLSVFLYLGYIPTILACVMTSGKTIEYSVNLGNKNFSVDVLNRQPGDLLFTYGGMTLTNNTEWNITCSGSEPSGYNSIGGAPVGPAYQSKPGYVYSIDRLPGIGYSFQMGEQDGIDFDSLFMPYPTARPFSGGRYFNSESKKPTIYFWRIPDTSGLPPPGQYCLNDYLGDIYLEGVSALKFSVKGLCITVKSPTCKISNADIKVNLGRHNRSVFMGPGSTTNMVPFNIDLTTCENVGNIFMQFNATADGNHAANGIIKIDDSGDDSSATGVGVQVLKNSVPIVLNEPATIWSGSKGSESAYSFQYQARYIQTESTVTAGQANASATF
;
A
#
# COMPACT_ATOMS: atom_id res chain seq x y z
N MET A 1 67.68 29.56 48.33
CA MET A 1 66.52 29.75 47.44
C MET A 1 66.97 29.47 46.04
N LYS A 2 66.71 28.26 45.54
CA LYS A 2 67.00 27.85 44.16
C LYS A 2 65.73 27.99 43.33
N ARG A 3 65.73 28.77 42.28
CA ARG A 3 64.70 28.89 41.25
C ARG A 3 64.97 27.80 40.21
N GLU A 4 64.09 26.87 40.06
CA GLU A 4 64.08 25.96 38.94
C GLU A 4 63.24 26.55 37.81
N MET A 5 63.86 26.59 36.63
CA MET A 5 63.30 27.11 35.39
C MET A 5 62.79 25.91 34.62
N ILE A 6 61.48 25.75 34.52
CA ILE A 6 60.82 24.68 33.74
C ILE A 6 60.75 25.18 32.31
N LEU A 7 61.50 24.53 31.42
CA LEU A 7 61.37 24.67 29.98
C LEU A 7 60.16 23.90 29.48
N GLY A 8 59.09 24.59 29.12
CA GLY A 8 57.96 24.01 28.43
C GLY A 8 58.26 23.68 26.96
N LEU A 9 58.32 22.40 26.63
CA LEU A 9 58.46 21.94 25.25
C LEU A 9 57.07 21.96 24.57
N SER A 10 56.79 22.97 23.77
CA SER A 10 55.55 23.03 22.99
C SER A 10 55.71 22.14 21.76
N VAL A 11 55.11 20.94 21.82
CA VAL A 11 54.95 20.07 20.66
C VAL A 11 53.83 20.63 19.79
N PHE A 12 54.14 21.29 18.72
CA PHE A 12 53.19 21.61 17.66
C PHE A 12 52.85 20.35 16.90
N LEU A 13 51.72 19.73 17.18
CA LEU A 13 51.13 18.71 16.31
C LEU A 13 50.65 19.43 15.03
N TYR A 14 51.44 19.34 13.99
CA TYR A 14 50.97 19.58 12.63
C TYR A 14 50.01 18.44 12.29
N LEU A 15 48.72 18.68 12.45
CA LEU A 15 47.69 17.88 11.81
C LEU A 15 47.80 18.14 10.32
N GLY A 16 48.62 17.31 9.65
CA GLY A 16 48.67 17.27 8.21
C GLY A 16 47.28 16.97 7.67
N TYR A 17 46.71 17.93 6.98
CA TYR A 17 45.58 17.71 6.11
C TYR A 17 46.06 16.71 5.05
N ILE A 18 45.77 15.43 5.23
CA ILE A 18 45.93 14.44 4.19
C ILE A 18 44.77 14.72 3.24
N PRO A 19 45.02 15.25 2.03
CA PRO A 19 43.97 15.37 1.06
C PRO A 19 43.47 13.94 0.80
N THR A 20 42.20 13.69 1.02
CA THR A 20 41.57 12.47 0.54
C THR A 20 41.71 12.47 -0.96
N ILE A 21 42.70 11.70 -1.44
CA ILE A 21 42.89 11.50 -2.88
C ILE A 21 41.62 10.72 -3.29
N LEU A 22 40.72 11.38 -3.99
CA LEU A 22 39.61 10.72 -4.66
C LEU A 22 40.23 9.66 -5.56
N ALA A 23 39.95 8.42 -5.28
CA ALA A 23 40.53 7.29 -5.99
C ALA A 23 40.01 7.18 -7.42
N CYS A 24 38.85 7.81 -7.73
CA CYS A 24 38.30 7.94 -9.07
C CYS A 24 38.25 9.42 -9.50
N VAL A 25 38.56 9.67 -10.76
CA VAL A 25 38.51 11.00 -11.36
C VAL A 25 37.83 10.93 -12.72
N MET A 26 36.92 11.83 -12.98
CA MET A 26 36.37 12.04 -14.32
C MET A 26 37.39 12.75 -15.19
N THR A 27 37.97 12.03 -16.14
CA THR A 27 39.07 12.53 -16.98
C THR A 27 38.54 13.23 -18.22
N SER A 28 37.36 12.95 -18.66
CA SER A 28 36.67 13.69 -19.73
C SER A 28 35.14 13.54 -19.60
N GLY A 29 34.43 14.43 -20.26
CA GLY A 29 32.98 14.46 -20.23
C GLY A 29 32.40 15.12 -18.96
N LYS A 30 31.18 14.81 -18.65
CA LYS A 30 30.43 15.29 -17.48
C LYS A 30 29.46 14.19 -17.02
N THR A 31 28.98 14.30 -15.79
CA THR A 31 27.86 13.49 -15.31
C THR A 31 26.74 13.46 -16.33
N ILE A 32 26.33 12.28 -16.74
CA ILE A 32 25.23 12.11 -17.69
C ILE A 32 23.92 12.17 -16.91
N GLU A 33 23.00 12.98 -17.38
CA GLU A 33 21.68 13.14 -16.75
C GLU A 33 20.59 12.53 -17.62
N TYR A 34 19.94 11.55 -17.09
CA TYR A 34 18.74 10.97 -17.66
C TYR A 34 17.49 11.57 -17.03
N SER A 35 16.58 12.03 -17.85
CA SER A 35 15.27 12.46 -17.38
C SER A 35 14.16 11.77 -18.14
N VAL A 36 13.11 11.44 -17.39
CA VAL A 36 11.82 11.08 -17.93
C VAL A 36 10.94 12.32 -17.88
N ASN A 37 10.57 12.84 -19.04
CA ASN A 37 9.54 13.88 -19.13
C ASN A 37 8.26 13.23 -19.66
N LEU A 38 7.31 13.03 -18.77
CA LEU A 38 6.06 12.36 -19.08
C LEU A 38 4.96 13.32 -19.53
N GLY A 39 5.27 14.61 -19.68
CA GLY A 39 4.34 15.60 -20.21
C GLY A 39 3.01 15.64 -19.44
N ASN A 40 3.05 15.56 -18.12
CA ASN A 40 1.90 15.47 -17.22
C ASN A 40 1.03 14.22 -17.48
N LYS A 41 1.62 13.12 -17.90
CA LYS A 41 0.89 11.84 -17.96
C LYS A 41 0.43 11.45 -16.57
N ASN A 42 -0.86 11.22 -16.47
CA ASN A 42 -1.49 10.75 -15.25
C ASN A 42 -1.76 9.25 -15.35
N PHE A 43 -1.15 8.48 -14.47
CA PHE A 43 -1.39 7.05 -14.35
C PHE A 43 -2.35 6.82 -13.17
N SER A 44 -3.48 6.18 -13.47
CA SER A 44 -4.35 5.68 -12.41
C SER A 44 -3.79 4.36 -11.90
N VAL A 45 -3.30 4.37 -10.67
CA VAL A 45 -2.77 3.18 -10.03
C VAL A 45 -3.76 2.73 -8.96
N ASP A 46 -4.27 1.53 -9.14
CA ASP A 46 -5.06 0.84 -8.14
C ASP A 46 -4.11 0.21 -7.10
N VAL A 47 -3.56 1.07 -6.24
CA VAL A 47 -2.56 0.68 -5.25
C VAL A 47 -3.17 -0.19 -4.16
N LEU A 48 -4.45 0.02 -3.85
CA LEU A 48 -5.13 -0.66 -2.74
C LEU A 48 -5.36 -2.15 -3.04
N ASN A 49 -5.55 -2.49 -4.31
CA ASN A 49 -5.86 -3.85 -4.76
C ASN A 49 -4.63 -4.63 -5.24
N ARG A 50 -3.43 -4.04 -5.15
CA ARG A 50 -2.18 -4.69 -5.55
C ARG A 50 -1.46 -5.24 -4.33
N GLN A 51 -0.86 -6.42 -4.50
CA GLN A 51 -0.03 -7.01 -3.45
C GLN A 51 1.39 -6.42 -3.48
N PRO A 52 2.05 -6.29 -2.32
CA PRO A 52 3.48 -5.97 -2.31
C PRO A 52 4.25 -6.94 -3.21
N GLY A 53 5.04 -6.38 -4.14
CA GLY A 53 5.73 -7.14 -5.16
C GLY A 53 5.12 -7.04 -6.56
N ASP A 54 3.90 -6.55 -6.67
CA ASP A 54 3.28 -6.36 -7.99
C ASP A 54 3.95 -5.21 -8.73
N LEU A 55 4.23 -5.44 -10.02
CA LEU A 55 4.64 -4.39 -10.93
C LEU A 55 3.42 -3.52 -11.27
N LEU A 56 3.50 -2.23 -10.96
CA LEU A 56 2.43 -1.29 -11.21
C LEU A 56 2.44 -0.79 -12.64
N PHE A 57 3.58 -0.32 -13.10
CA PHE A 57 3.81 0.07 -14.49
C PHE A 57 5.31 0.23 -14.80
N THR A 58 5.65 0.29 -16.08
CA THR A 58 7.00 0.54 -16.58
C THR A 58 7.01 1.73 -17.51
N TYR A 59 8.12 2.42 -17.55
CA TYR A 59 8.39 3.44 -18.53
C TYR A 59 9.78 3.24 -19.13
N GLY A 60 9.84 2.98 -20.41
CA GLY A 60 11.09 2.90 -21.18
C GLY A 60 11.37 4.19 -21.94
N GLY A 61 12.62 4.43 -22.26
CA GLY A 61 13.01 5.55 -23.12
C GLY A 61 13.23 6.87 -22.39
N MET A 62 13.89 6.84 -21.23
CA MET A 62 14.43 8.05 -20.59
C MET A 62 15.29 8.83 -21.58
N THR A 63 15.13 10.14 -21.63
CA THR A 63 15.87 11.02 -22.51
C THR A 63 17.08 11.61 -21.78
N LEU A 64 18.16 11.78 -22.54
CA LEU A 64 19.33 12.51 -22.09
C LEU A 64 19.04 14.01 -22.05
N THR A 65 19.52 14.67 -21.03
CA THR A 65 19.31 16.11 -20.86
C THR A 65 20.56 16.93 -21.11
N ASN A 66 21.75 16.35 -21.05
CA ASN A 66 23.00 17.15 -21.18
C ASN A 66 24.08 16.47 -22.02
N ASN A 67 24.66 15.38 -21.56
CA ASN A 67 25.88 14.82 -22.14
C ASN A 67 25.66 13.37 -22.58
N THR A 68 26.45 12.88 -23.51
CA THR A 68 26.32 11.54 -24.05
C THR A 68 27.43 10.59 -23.65
N GLU A 69 28.52 11.11 -23.09
CA GLU A 69 29.70 10.31 -22.76
C GLU A 69 30.52 10.86 -21.60
N TRP A 70 31.28 10.01 -20.96
CA TRP A 70 32.31 10.35 -20.00
C TRP A 70 33.39 9.29 -19.92
N ASN A 71 34.59 9.68 -19.44
CA ASN A 71 35.66 8.78 -19.01
C ASN A 71 35.93 8.99 -17.53
N ILE A 72 35.96 7.94 -16.76
CA ILE A 72 36.32 7.92 -15.34
C ILE A 72 37.46 6.93 -15.15
N THR A 73 38.51 7.36 -14.45
CA THR A 73 39.65 6.54 -14.11
C THR A 73 39.80 6.43 -12.62
N CYS A 74 39.96 5.23 -12.10
CA CYS A 74 40.14 4.91 -10.70
C CYS A 74 41.52 4.29 -10.45
N SER A 75 42.21 4.67 -9.37
CA SER A 75 43.53 4.21 -9.03
C SER A 75 43.61 2.90 -8.29
N GLY A 76 42.46 2.39 -7.83
CA GLY A 76 42.37 1.16 -7.04
C GLY A 76 41.10 0.37 -7.30
N SER A 77 40.78 -0.53 -6.40
CA SER A 77 39.53 -1.29 -6.39
C SER A 77 38.50 -0.49 -5.61
N GLU A 78 37.79 0.38 -6.29
CA GLU A 78 36.97 1.39 -5.68
C GLU A 78 35.49 1.01 -5.65
N PRO A 79 34.72 1.47 -4.63
CA PRO A 79 33.31 1.17 -4.56
C PRO A 79 32.52 1.96 -5.62
N SER A 80 31.62 1.25 -6.29
CA SER A 80 30.57 1.82 -7.12
C SER A 80 29.22 1.49 -6.53
N GLY A 81 28.26 2.38 -6.64
CA GLY A 81 26.96 2.15 -6.10
C GLY A 81 25.91 3.15 -6.57
N TYR A 82 24.78 3.09 -5.94
CA TYR A 82 23.66 3.96 -6.23
C TYR A 82 23.23 4.70 -4.96
N ASN A 83 23.17 6.02 -5.05
CA ASN A 83 22.60 6.88 -4.03
C ASN A 83 21.16 7.22 -4.41
N SER A 84 20.21 6.80 -3.60
CA SER A 84 18.82 7.20 -3.72
C SER A 84 18.55 8.44 -2.87
N ILE A 85 17.83 9.40 -3.41
CA ILE A 85 17.27 10.48 -2.60
C ILE A 85 15.90 10.03 -2.08
N GLY A 86 15.76 10.07 -0.78
CA GLY A 86 14.45 9.95 -0.13
C GLY A 86 13.90 8.57 0.04
N GLY A 87 14.69 7.52 -0.11
CA GLY A 87 14.15 6.21 0.12
C GLY A 87 15.17 5.17 0.58
N ALA A 88 14.84 4.44 1.63
CA ALA A 88 15.56 3.24 1.99
C ALA A 88 15.22 2.10 1.00
N PRO A 89 16.16 1.18 0.72
CA PRO A 89 15.83 -0.02 -0.03
C PRO A 89 14.80 -0.84 0.75
N VAL A 90 13.73 -1.23 0.10
CA VAL A 90 12.61 -1.97 0.72
C VAL A 90 12.60 -3.46 0.36
N GLY A 91 13.56 -3.90 -0.41
CA GLY A 91 13.73 -5.30 -0.75
C GLY A 91 14.27 -5.53 -2.16
N PRO A 92 14.55 -6.78 -2.52
CA PRO A 92 14.92 -7.13 -3.89
C PRO A 92 13.77 -6.83 -4.84
N ALA A 93 14.08 -6.55 -6.10
CA ALA A 93 13.07 -6.49 -7.14
C ALA A 93 12.30 -7.81 -7.20
N TYR A 94 10.99 -7.73 -7.17
CA TYR A 94 10.09 -8.90 -7.05
C TYR A 94 9.93 -9.72 -8.35
N GLN A 95 10.79 -9.51 -9.32
CA GLN A 95 10.87 -10.34 -10.51
C GLN A 95 12.18 -11.14 -10.52
N SER A 96 12.31 -12.08 -11.42
CA SER A 96 13.39 -13.05 -11.51
C SER A 96 14.82 -12.49 -11.61
N LYS A 97 14.97 -11.16 -11.68
CA LYS A 97 16.28 -10.49 -11.73
C LYS A 97 16.65 -9.91 -10.37
N PRO A 98 17.89 -10.08 -9.91
CA PRO A 98 18.34 -9.49 -8.66
C PRO A 98 18.40 -7.96 -8.77
N GLY A 99 18.01 -7.29 -7.70
CA GLY A 99 18.02 -5.83 -7.62
C GLY A 99 17.24 -5.36 -6.41
N TYR A 100 17.21 -4.05 -6.20
CA TYR A 100 16.50 -3.44 -5.08
C TYR A 100 15.47 -2.45 -5.56
N VAL A 101 14.36 -2.40 -4.84
CA VAL A 101 13.31 -1.41 -5.01
C VAL A 101 13.50 -0.36 -3.93
N TYR A 102 13.48 0.90 -4.30
CA TYR A 102 13.56 2.03 -3.39
C TYR A 102 12.18 2.62 -3.17
N SER A 103 11.90 3.00 -1.94
CA SER A 103 10.68 3.75 -1.61
C SER A 103 10.71 5.16 -2.23
N ILE A 104 9.54 5.74 -2.36
CA ILE A 104 9.37 7.15 -2.74
C ILE A 104 8.69 7.84 -1.57
N ASP A 105 9.38 8.75 -0.88
CA ASP A 105 8.90 9.35 0.37
C ASP A 105 7.50 9.97 0.29
N ARG A 106 7.15 10.50 -0.89
CA ARG A 106 5.84 11.13 -1.13
C ARG A 106 4.75 10.16 -1.60
N LEU A 107 5.13 8.90 -1.83
CA LEU A 107 4.22 7.87 -2.33
C LEU A 107 4.34 6.60 -1.48
N PRO A 108 3.86 6.60 -0.23
CA PRO A 108 3.86 5.41 0.62
C PRO A 108 3.24 4.23 -0.12
N GLY A 109 3.86 3.06 -0.01
CA GLY A 109 3.41 1.86 -0.71
C GLY A 109 3.80 1.77 -2.19
N ILE A 110 4.49 2.77 -2.73
CA ILE A 110 5.03 2.75 -4.10
C ILE A 110 6.55 2.89 -4.05
N GLY A 111 7.22 2.02 -4.78
CA GLY A 111 8.65 2.04 -4.95
C GLY A 111 9.05 2.06 -6.42
N TYR A 112 10.33 2.26 -6.67
CA TYR A 112 10.88 2.25 -8.02
C TYR A 112 12.21 1.49 -8.11
N SER A 113 12.49 1.00 -9.29
CA SER A 113 13.80 0.51 -9.70
C SER A 113 14.01 0.85 -11.18
N PHE A 114 15.26 0.76 -11.66
CA PHE A 114 15.49 0.84 -13.09
C PHE A 114 16.49 -0.20 -13.56
N GLN A 115 16.44 -0.46 -14.85
CA GLN A 115 17.32 -1.36 -15.55
C GLN A 115 18.05 -0.58 -16.64
N MET A 116 19.36 -0.75 -16.68
CA MET A 116 20.23 -0.31 -17.78
C MET A 116 20.92 -1.53 -18.37
N GLY A 117 21.26 -1.46 -19.63
CA GLY A 117 22.07 -2.47 -20.26
C GLY A 117 23.55 -2.40 -19.89
N GLU A 118 24.29 -3.46 -20.21
CA GLU A 118 25.75 -3.53 -20.03
C GLU A 118 26.47 -2.49 -20.86
N GLN A 119 27.43 -1.79 -20.26
CA GLN A 119 28.38 -0.92 -20.97
C GLN A 119 29.77 -1.07 -20.35
N ASP A 120 30.78 -1.28 -21.18
CA ASP A 120 32.21 -1.29 -20.82
C ASP A 120 32.58 -2.18 -19.61
N GLY A 121 31.97 -3.35 -19.51
CA GLY A 121 32.21 -4.30 -18.44
C GLY A 121 31.52 -3.96 -17.11
N ILE A 122 30.69 -2.94 -17.09
CA ILE A 122 29.72 -2.72 -16.01
C ILE A 122 28.43 -3.37 -16.47
N ASP A 123 28.11 -4.53 -15.92
CA ASP A 123 26.89 -5.25 -16.23
C ASP A 123 25.69 -4.58 -15.54
N PHE A 124 24.96 -3.79 -16.30
CA PHE A 124 23.69 -3.21 -15.87
C PHE A 124 22.48 -4.02 -16.35
N ASP A 125 22.66 -4.98 -17.27
CA ASP A 125 21.56 -5.75 -17.84
C ASP A 125 21.03 -6.85 -16.93
N SER A 126 21.90 -7.42 -16.11
CA SER A 126 21.54 -8.53 -15.22
C SER A 126 20.95 -8.07 -13.89
N LEU A 127 21.01 -6.78 -13.60
CA LEU A 127 20.63 -6.24 -12.29
C LEU A 127 19.63 -5.11 -12.45
N PHE A 128 18.53 -5.22 -11.72
CA PHE A 128 17.70 -4.05 -11.44
C PHE A 128 18.51 -3.13 -10.52
N MET A 129 18.75 -1.92 -10.99
CA MET A 129 19.30 -0.89 -10.13
C MET A 129 18.15 -0.29 -9.29
N PRO A 130 18.44 0.22 -8.16
CA PRO A 130 19.70 0.53 -7.53
C PRO A 130 20.34 -0.64 -6.76
N TYR A 131 21.65 -0.58 -6.57
CA TYR A 131 22.37 -1.55 -5.75
C TYR A 131 22.39 -1.11 -4.30
N PRO A 132 22.19 -2.00 -3.34
CA PRO A 132 22.28 -1.66 -1.92
C PRO A 132 23.73 -1.58 -1.43
N THR A 133 24.65 -2.23 -2.14
CA THR A 133 26.05 -2.32 -1.76
C THR A 133 26.92 -1.87 -2.91
N ALA A 134 27.92 -1.08 -2.58
CA ALA A 134 28.97 -0.70 -3.51
C ALA A 134 29.69 -1.94 -4.06
N ARG A 135 29.96 -1.94 -5.35
CA ARG A 135 30.76 -2.98 -6.00
C ARG A 135 32.16 -2.44 -6.27
N PRO A 136 33.21 -3.20 -5.93
CA PRO A 136 34.56 -2.80 -6.25
C PRO A 136 34.77 -2.73 -7.76
N PHE A 137 35.48 -1.69 -8.19
CA PHE A 137 35.81 -1.51 -9.58
C PHE A 137 37.17 -0.79 -9.69
N SER A 138 37.97 -1.10 -10.68
CA SER A 138 39.28 -0.50 -10.89
C SER A 138 39.55 -0.24 -12.37
N GLY A 139 40.46 0.69 -12.66
CA GLY A 139 40.86 1.07 -14.00
C GLY A 139 39.98 2.15 -14.64
N GLY A 140 40.17 2.38 -15.93
CA GLY A 140 39.38 3.35 -16.70
C GLY A 140 38.05 2.78 -17.13
N ARG A 141 37.07 3.63 -17.13
CA ARG A 141 35.73 3.33 -17.69
C ARG A 141 35.30 4.43 -18.63
N TYR A 142 34.75 4.00 -19.75
CA TYR A 142 34.15 4.88 -20.75
C TYR A 142 32.65 4.54 -20.80
N PHE A 143 31.83 5.54 -20.87
CA PHE A 143 30.39 5.37 -21.03
C PHE A 143 29.88 6.24 -22.19
N ASN A 144 29.12 5.61 -23.08
CA ASN A 144 28.42 6.27 -24.16
C ASN A 144 26.94 5.91 -24.08
N SER A 145 26.10 6.92 -23.98
CA SER A 145 24.66 6.78 -23.76
C SER A 145 23.84 6.55 -25.02
N GLU A 146 24.45 6.58 -26.22
CA GLU A 146 23.70 6.51 -27.47
C GLU A 146 22.98 5.17 -27.70
N SER A 147 23.51 4.11 -27.09
CA SER A 147 23.02 2.75 -27.37
C SER A 147 21.97 2.22 -26.39
N LYS A 148 21.82 2.78 -25.21
CA LYS A 148 20.93 2.19 -24.18
C LYS A 148 20.19 3.23 -23.37
N LYS A 149 18.85 3.12 -23.38
CA LYS A 149 17.95 3.98 -22.60
C LYS A 149 17.49 3.21 -21.38
N PRO A 150 17.65 3.77 -20.16
CA PRO A 150 17.17 3.12 -18.97
C PRO A 150 15.63 2.98 -18.99
N THR A 151 15.17 1.91 -18.39
CA THR A 151 13.74 1.66 -18.13
C THR A 151 13.49 1.78 -16.65
N ILE A 152 12.51 2.57 -16.26
CA ILE A 152 12.07 2.71 -14.88
C ILE A 152 10.85 1.83 -14.62
N TYR A 153 10.83 1.18 -13.48
CA TYR A 153 9.78 0.29 -13.02
C TYR A 153 9.20 0.84 -11.73
N PHE A 154 7.89 0.84 -11.61
CA PHE A 154 7.19 1.23 -10.38
C PHE A 154 6.48 0.02 -9.79
N TRP A 155 6.67 -0.20 -8.51
CA TRP A 155 6.27 -1.40 -7.79
C TRP A 155 5.35 -1.07 -6.64
N ARG A 156 4.43 -2.00 -6.32
CA ARG A 156 3.77 -2.00 -5.03
C ARG A 156 4.77 -2.52 -3.99
N ILE A 157 5.04 -1.76 -2.95
CA ILE A 157 5.94 -2.13 -1.86
C ILE A 157 5.16 -2.28 -0.55
N PRO A 158 5.70 -3.03 0.43
CA PRO A 158 5.13 -3.05 1.77
C PRO A 158 4.99 -1.64 2.31
N ASP A 159 3.89 -1.40 2.98
CA ASP A 159 3.56 -0.09 3.51
C ASP A 159 3.73 -0.10 5.02
N THR A 160 4.71 0.62 5.51
CA THR A 160 4.99 0.78 6.94
C THR A 160 4.27 1.97 7.56
N SER A 161 3.72 2.87 6.74
CA SER A 161 3.09 4.12 7.17
C SER A 161 1.63 4.29 6.71
N GLY A 162 1.05 3.26 6.08
CA GLY A 162 -0.26 3.31 5.46
C GLY A 162 -0.19 3.77 3.99
N LEU A 163 -1.15 3.32 3.18
CA LEU A 163 -1.26 3.78 1.80
C LEU A 163 -1.50 5.29 1.76
N PRO A 164 -1.00 6.00 0.74
CA PRO A 164 -1.27 7.42 0.61
C PRO A 164 -2.78 7.65 0.50
N PRO A 165 -3.30 8.71 1.10
CA PRO A 165 -4.70 9.09 0.92
C PRO A 165 -5.06 9.18 -0.57
N PRO A 166 -6.32 8.94 -0.94
CA PRO A 166 -6.78 9.15 -2.30
C PRO A 166 -6.49 10.57 -2.76
N GLY A 167 -5.98 10.70 -3.98
CA GLY A 167 -5.57 11.99 -4.52
C GLY A 167 -4.61 11.86 -5.69
N GLN A 168 -4.18 12.98 -6.23
CA GLN A 168 -3.17 13.04 -7.27
C GLN A 168 -1.82 13.42 -6.66
N TYR A 169 -0.80 12.62 -6.96
CA TYR A 169 0.57 12.80 -6.51
C TYR A 169 1.46 12.93 -7.74
N CYS A 170 2.20 14.02 -7.85
CA CYS A 170 3.09 14.28 -8.98
C CYS A 170 4.55 14.26 -8.55
N LEU A 171 5.37 13.58 -9.33
CA LEU A 171 6.82 13.53 -9.18
C LEU A 171 7.46 14.45 -10.21
N ASN A 172 8.25 15.40 -9.73
CA ASN A 172 9.09 16.28 -10.54
C ASN A 172 10.46 16.36 -9.89
N ASP A 173 11.04 15.21 -9.56
CA ASP A 173 12.18 15.13 -8.69
C ASP A 173 13.32 14.28 -9.27
N TYR A 174 14.49 14.57 -8.75
CA TYR A 174 15.66 13.74 -8.83
C TYR A 174 15.43 12.44 -8.06
N LEU A 175 15.72 11.30 -8.66
CA LEU A 175 15.55 9.98 -8.07
C LEU A 175 16.81 9.44 -7.41
N GLY A 176 17.97 9.79 -7.95
CA GLY A 176 19.24 9.35 -7.42
C GLY A 176 20.36 9.35 -8.47
N ASP A 177 21.54 8.92 -8.09
CA ASP A 177 22.68 8.81 -8.96
C ASP A 177 23.48 7.52 -8.79
N ILE A 178 24.12 7.09 -9.87
CA ILE A 178 25.18 6.10 -9.83
C ILE A 178 26.50 6.83 -9.64
N TYR A 179 27.26 6.39 -8.68
CA TYR A 179 28.56 6.95 -8.36
C TYR A 179 29.67 5.91 -8.46
N LEU A 180 30.86 6.40 -8.76
CA LEU A 180 32.13 5.67 -8.73
C LEU A 180 33.04 6.43 -7.78
N GLU A 181 33.26 5.90 -6.56
CA GLU A 181 34.07 6.52 -5.50
C GLU A 181 33.89 8.06 -5.38
N GLY A 182 32.66 8.46 -5.09
CA GLY A 182 32.33 9.88 -4.92
C GLY A 182 32.17 10.68 -6.20
N VAL A 183 32.47 10.10 -7.38
CA VAL A 183 32.20 10.75 -8.67
C VAL A 183 30.81 10.35 -9.14
N SER A 184 29.86 11.29 -9.20
CA SER A 184 28.55 11.07 -9.79
C SER A 184 28.70 10.86 -11.29
N ALA A 185 28.41 9.64 -11.75
CA ALA A 185 28.56 9.24 -13.14
C ALA A 185 27.25 9.42 -13.93
N LEU A 186 26.14 8.95 -13.38
CA LEU A 186 24.82 9.02 -13.99
C LEU A 186 23.80 9.57 -12.98
N LYS A 187 22.97 10.51 -13.40
CA LYS A 187 21.85 11.06 -12.61
C LYS A 187 20.53 10.72 -13.24
N PHE A 188 19.54 10.44 -12.42
CA PHE A 188 18.19 10.09 -12.85
C PHE A 188 17.17 11.04 -12.25
N SER A 189 16.27 11.53 -13.08
CA SER A 189 15.17 12.39 -12.67
C SER A 189 13.88 12.05 -13.42
N VAL A 190 12.75 12.33 -12.78
CA VAL A 190 11.41 12.20 -13.36
C VAL A 190 10.73 13.55 -13.34
N LYS A 191 10.15 13.95 -14.48
CA LYS A 191 9.34 15.16 -14.60
C LYS A 191 7.97 14.82 -15.17
N GLY A 192 6.92 15.45 -14.64
CA GLY A 192 5.56 15.29 -15.13
C GLY A 192 4.97 13.89 -14.99
N LEU A 193 5.45 13.10 -14.03
CA LEU A 193 4.82 11.84 -13.65
C LEU A 193 3.79 12.10 -12.56
N CYS A 194 2.54 11.93 -12.87
CA CYS A 194 1.46 11.98 -11.89
C CYS A 194 0.84 10.60 -11.72
N ILE A 195 0.57 10.22 -10.48
CA ILE A 195 -0.12 9.00 -10.10
C ILE A 195 -1.40 9.40 -9.37
N THR A 196 -2.54 8.88 -9.83
CA THR A 196 -3.82 9.06 -9.14
C THR A 196 -4.11 7.82 -8.29
N VAL A 197 -4.14 8.01 -6.98
CA VAL A 197 -4.60 7.00 -6.03
C VAL A 197 -6.11 7.18 -5.88
N LYS A 198 -6.87 6.15 -6.22
CA LYS A 198 -8.33 6.17 -6.15
C LYS A 198 -8.83 5.59 -4.83
N SER A 199 -9.89 6.18 -4.27
CA SER A 199 -10.63 5.58 -3.18
C SER A 199 -11.43 4.37 -3.64
N PRO A 200 -11.55 3.33 -2.82
CA PRO A 200 -12.63 2.37 -3.01
C PRO A 200 -13.98 3.08 -2.80
N THR A 201 -14.89 2.84 -3.70
CA THR A 201 -16.26 3.40 -3.62
C THR A 201 -17.28 2.36 -3.99
N CYS A 202 -18.43 2.39 -3.32
CA CYS A 202 -19.64 1.66 -3.70
C CYS A 202 -20.85 2.52 -3.36
N LYS A 203 -21.95 2.30 -4.06
CA LYS A 203 -23.27 2.82 -3.69
C LYS A 203 -24.12 1.67 -3.15
N ILE A 204 -24.78 1.90 -2.02
CA ILE A 204 -25.82 1.01 -1.55
C ILE A 204 -27.05 1.28 -2.39
N SER A 205 -27.59 0.25 -3.07
CA SER A 205 -28.75 0.42 -3.96
C SER A 205 -30.08 0.29 -3.22
N ASN A 206 -30.09 -0.38 -2.06
CA ASN A 206 -31.26 -0.64 -1.25
C ASN A 206 -30.99 -0.35 0.23
N ALA A 207 -30.82 0.95 0.57
CA ALA A 207 -30.52 1.38 1.94
C ALA A 207 -31.65 1.18 2.94
N ASP A 208 -32.90 1.10 2.49
CA ASP A 208 -34.09 0.82 3.32
C ASP A 208 -34.67 -0.55 2.97
N ILE A 209 -34.36 -1.54 3.79
CA ILE A 209 -34.74 -2.93 3.57
C ILE A 209 -35.80 -3.35 4.58
N LYS A 210 -37.00 -3.64 4.09
CA LYS A 210 -38.10 -4.15 4.91
C LYS A 210 -38.23 -5.66 4.75
N VAL A 211 -37.98 -6.38 5.86
CA VAL A 211 -38.08 -7.85 5.90
C VAL A 211 -39.36 -8.24 6.63
N ASN A 212 -40.36 -8.76 5.89
CA ASN A 212 -41.62 -9.18 6.47
C ASN A 212 -41.49 -10.60 6.98
N LEU A 213 -41.37 -10.77 8.29
CA LEU A 213 -41.28 -12.09 8.94
C LEU A 213 -42.63 -12.80 9.10
N GLY A 214 -43.75 -12.10 8.83
CA GLY A 214 -45.07 -12.67 8.90
C GLY A 214 -45.67 -12.74 10.31
N ARG A 215 -46.89 -13.33 10.39
CA ARG A 215 -47.57 -13.57 11.66
C ARG A 215 -47.40 -15.04 12.07
N HIS A 216 -47.08 -15.23 13.33
CA HIS A 216 -46.87 -16.58 13.90
C HIS A 216 -47.73 -16.82 15.11
N ASN A 217 -48.20 -18.04 15.26
CA ASN A 217 -48.90 -18.44 16.46
C ASN A 217 -47.89 -18.66 17.60
N ARG A 218 -48.24 -18.26 18.82
CA ARG A 218 -47.40 -18.48 20.01
C ARG A 218 -47.00 -19.94 20.20
N SER A 219 -47.83 -20.88 19.74
CA SER A 219 -47.54 -22.34 19.82
C SER A 219 -46.29 -22.79 19.05
N VAL A 220 -45.74 -21.95 18.17
CA VAL A 220 -44.47 -22.21 17.49
C VAL A 220 -43.26 -22.10 18.45
N PHE A 221 -43.42 -21.33 19.52
CA PHE A 221 -42.39 -21.07 20.52
C PHE A 221 -42.56 -22.00 21.71
N MET A 222 -41.80 -23.10 21.70
CA MET A 222 -41.91 -24.20 22.70
C MET A 222 -40.85 -24.11 23.80
N GLY A 223 -40.03 -23.03 23.80
CA GLY A 223 -38.97 -22.78 24.75
C GLY A 223 -37.84 -21.94 24.11
N PRO A 224 -36.94 -21.35 24.93
CA PRO A 224 -35.82 -20.58 24.47
C PRO A 224 -35.03 -21.34 23.39
N GLY A 225 -34.71 -20.63 22.29
CA GLY A 225 -34.06 -21.20 21.11
C GLY A 225 -35.03 -21.70 20.01
N SER A 226 -36.35 -21.81 20.27
CA SER A 226 -37.33 -22.09 19.21
C SER A 226 -37.37 -20.97 18.19
N THR A 227 -37.44 -21.30 16.89
CA THR A 227 -37.36 -20.33 15.80
C THR A 227 -38.50 -20.49 14.81
N THR A 228 -38.79 -19.42 14.09
CA THR A 228 -39.65 -19.46 12.89
C THR A 228 -38.82 -19.80 11.64
N ASN A 229 -39.49 -19.92 10.49
CA ASN A 229 -38.81 -20.07 9.21
C ASN A 229 -37.97 -18.83 8.91
N MET A 230 -36.85 -19.03 8.21
CA MET A 230 -35.94 -17.95 7.75
C MET A 230 -36.55 -17.25 6.56
N VAL A 231 -36.47 -15.91 6.55
CA VAL A 231 -36.86 -15.06 5.43
C VAL A 231 -35.59 -14.43 4.85
N PRO A 232 -35.24 -14.68 3.58
CA PRO A 232 -34.06 -14.12 2.96
C PRO A 232 -34.28 -12.66 2.62
N PHE A 233 -33.15 -11.89 2.64
CA PHE A 233 -33.06 -10.54 2.12
C PHE A 233 -31.64 -10.28 1.62
N ASN A 234 -31.47 -9.30 0.72
CA ASN A 234 -30.17 -8.95 0.16
C ASN A 234 -29.80 -7.52 0.53
N ILE A 235 -28.49 -7.30 0.68
CA ILE A 235 -27.88 -5.98 0.70
C ILE A 235 -27.06 -5.88 -0.57
N ASP A 236 -27.42 -4.91 -1.43
CA ASP A 236 -26.84 -4.77 -2.76
C ASP A 236 -25.99 -3.51 -2.86
N LEU A 237 -24.75 -3.69 -3.33
CA LEU A 237 -23.81 -2.63 -3.65
C LEU A 237 -23.68 -2.53 -5.16
N THR A 238 -23.68 -1.30 -5.68
CA THR A 238 -23.55 -1.02 -7.10
C THR A 238 -22.51 0.07 -7.35
N THR A 239 -22.10 0.23 -8.60
CA THR A 239 -21.07 1.20 -9.00
C THR A 239 -19.81 1.12 -8.10
N CYS A 240 -19.41 -0.11 -7.80
CA CYS A 240 -18.20 -0.35 -7.03
C CYS A 240 -16.96 -0.16 -7.87
N GLU A 241 -15.99 0.59 -7.36
CA GLU A 241 -14.69 0.80 -7.98
C GLU A 241 -13.58 0.62 -6.94
N ASN A 242 -12.50 -0.05 -7.33
CA ASN A 242 -11.28 -0.24 -6.53
C ASN A 242 -11.50 -0.93 -5.16
N VAL A 243 -12.48 -1.83 -5.07
CA VAL A 243 -12.82 -2.51 -3.82
C VAL A 243 -11.94 -3.74 -3.63
N GLY A 244 -11.16 -3.77 -2.56
CA GLY A 244 -10.31 -4.91 -2.14
C GLY A 244 -10.95 -5.75 -1.04
N ASN A 245 -11.63 -5.09 -0.10
CA ASN A 245 -12.33 -5.74 1.00
C ASN A 245 -13.65 -5.02 1.27
N ILE A 246 -14.66 -5.77 1.68
CA ILE A 246 -15.93 -5.23 2.14
C ILE A 246 -16.18 -5.75 3.56
N PHE A 247 -16.41 -4.82 4.46
CA PHE A 247 -16.81 -5.09 5.83
C PHE A 247 -18.28 -4.75 6.00
N MET A 248 -18.97 -5.53 6.84
CA MET A 248 -20.35 -5.28 7.18
C MET A 248 -20.48 -5.29 8.70
N GLN A 249 -21.21 -4.31 9.21
CA GLN A 249 -21.57 -4.24 10.63
C GLN A 249 -23.05 -3.96 10.73
N PHE A 250 -23.75 -4.74 11.53
CA PHE A 250 -25.14 -4.50 11.90
C PHE A 250 -25.19 -3.85 13.27
N ASN A 251 -25.64 -2.62 13.33
CA ASN A 251 -25.80 -1.88 14.57
C ASN A 251 -27.25 -1.95 15.03
N ALA A 252 -27.48 -2.57 16.17
CA ALA A 252 -28.80 -2.74 16.77
C ALA A 252 -28.69 -2.89 18.29
N THR A 253 -29.80 -2.65 18.98
CA THR A 253 -29.93 -3.03 20.38
C THR A 253 -30.10 -4.55 20.45
N ALA A 254 -29.16 -5.21 21.10
CA ALA A 254 -29.24 -6.66 21.32
C ALA A 254 -30.34 -7.01 22.31
N ASP A 255 -30.99 -8.18 22.12
CA ASP A 255 -31.89 -8.75 23.10
C ASP A 255 -31.09 -9.37 24.24
N GLY A 256 -31.03 -8.70 25.39
CA GLY A 256 -30.20 -9.11 26.52
C GLY A 256 -28.73 -9.28 26.13
N ASN A 257 -28.14 -10.42 26.49
CA ASN A 257 -26.73 -10.73 26.21
C ASN A 257 -26.53 -11.50 24.89
N HIS A 258 -27.45 -11.39 23.94
CA HIS A 258 -27.46 -12.19 22.70
C HIS A 258 -26.85 -11.49 21.49
N ALA A 259 -26.03 -10.43 21.67
CA ALA A 259 -25.35 -9.73 20.57
C ALA A 259 -24.51 -10.69 19.69
N ALA A 260 -23.78 -11.61 20.31
CA ALA A 260 -22.96 -12.62 19.63
C ALA A 260 -23.78 -13.64 18.82
N ASN A 261 -25.10 -13.75 19.08
CA ASN A 261 -26.01 -14.64 18.38
C ASN A 261 -26.89 -13.90 17.36
N GLY A 262 -26.60 -12.62 17.07
CA GLY A 262 -27.31 -11.81 16.08
C GLY A 262 -28.78 -11.56 16.42
N ILE A 263 -29.14 -11.52 17.70
CA ILE A 263 -30.52 -11.35 18.16
C ILE A 263 -30.76 -9.89 18.51
N ILE A 264 -31.65 -9.25 17.75
CA ILE A 264 -32.07 -7.87 17.90
C ILE A 264 -33.29 -7.82 18.80
N LYS A 265 -33.30 -6.92 19.76
CA LYS A 265 -34.43 -6.67 20.64
C LYS A 265 -35.63 -6.16 19.84
N ILE A 266 -36.84 -6.59 20.20
CA ILE A 266 -38.06 -6.03 19.66
C ILE A 266 -38.18 -4.56 20.07
N ASP A 267 -38.53 -3.71 19.09
CA ASP A 267 -38.77 -2.29 19.31
C ASP A 267 -39.96 -2.08 20.25
N ASP A 268 -39.82 -1.22 21.22
CA ASP A 268 -40.89 -0.85 22.14
C ASP A 268 -41.81 0.16 21.45
N SER A 269 -43.06 -0.21 21.25
CA SER A 269 -44.09 0.66 20.66
C SER A 269 -44.62 1.69 21.65
N GLY A 270 -44.26 1.57 22.93
CA GLY A 270 -44.67 2.52 23.99
C GLY A 270 -46.10 2.34 24.50
N ASP A 271 -46.81 1.27 24.12
CA ASP A 271 -48.24 1.08 24.41
C ASP A 271 -48.58 -0.36 24.83
N ASP A 272 -47.71 -1.10 25.47
CA ASP A 272 -47.87 -2.51 25.89
C ASP A 272 -48.32 -3.46 24.76
N SER A 273 -48.27 -3.02 23.49
CA SER A 273 -48.67 -3.83 22.35
C SER A 273 -47.53 -4.67 21.75
N SER A 274 -46.32 -4.48 22.24
CA SER A 274 -45.13 -5.22 21.78
C SER A 274 -45.08 -6.63 22.35
N ALA A 275 -44.67 -7.59 21.52
CA ALA A 275 -44.41 -8.96 21.96
C ALA A 275 -43.15 -8.99 22.87
N THR A 276 -43.17 -9.89 23.86
CA THR A 276 -42.03 -10.11 24.75
C THR A 276 -41.56 -11.55 24.68
N GLY A 277 -40.31 -11.81 25.11
CA GLY A 277 -39.71 -13.14 25.14
C GLY A 277 -39.30 -13.67 23.78
N VAL A 278 -39.27 -12.80 22.76
CA VAL A 278 -38.80 -13.09 21.41
C VAL A 278 -37.89 -11.96 20.93
N GLY A 279 -36.97 -12.28 20.01
CA GLY A 279 -36.14 -11.33 19.29
C GLY A 279 -36.09 -11.65 17.79
N VAL A 280 -35.51 -10.78 17.02
CA VAL A 280 -35.22 -11.02 15.59
C VAL A 280 -33.78 -11.42 15.43
N GLN A 281 -33.56 -12.66 14.97
CA GLN A 281 -32.20 -13.16 14.68
C GLN A 281 -31.87 -12.97 13.24
N VAL A 282 -30.69 -12.35 13.00
CA VAL A 282 -30.10 -12.17 11.66
C VAL A 282 -28.96 -13.19 11.44
N LEU A 283 -28.96 -13.80 10.25
CA LEU A 283 -28.01 -14.84 9.88
C LEU A 283 -27.38 -14.53 8.50
N LYS A 284 -26.18 -15.00 8.31
CA LYS A 284 -25.51 -15.10 7.01
C LYS A 284 -25.13 -16.56 6.77
N ASN A 285 -25.56 -17.13 5.64
CA ASN A 285 -25.33 -18.55 5.33
C ASN A 285 -25.80 -19.48 6.47
N SER A 286 -26.93 -19.17 7.08
CA SER A 286 -27.50 -19.90 8.22
C SER A 286 -26.70 -19.85 9.53
N VAL A 287 -25.65 -19.01 9.59
CA VAL A 287 -24.87 -18.75 10.80
C VAL A 287 -25.29 -17.40 11.38
N PRO A 288 -25.58 -17.29 12.68
CA PRO A 288 -25.85 -15.99 13.31
C PRO A 288 -24.71 -15.01 13.12
N ILE A 289 -25.06 -13.76 12.83
CA ILE A 289 -24.06 -12.66 12.80
C ILE A 289 -23.74 -12.19 14.22
N VAL A 290 -22.67 -11.43 14.36
CA VAL A 290 -22.38 -10.69 15.60
C VAL A 290 -22.86 -9.24 15.42
N LEU A 291 -23.67 -8.75 16.34
CA LEU A 291 -24.14 -7.37 16.31
C LEU A 291 -23.06 -6.42 16.83
N ASN A 292 -23.03 -5.22 16.27
CA ASN A 292 -22.16 -4.10 16.67
C ASN A 292 -20.65 -4.36 16.46
N GLU A 293 -20.31 -5.40 15.71
CA GLU A 293 -18.92 -5.71 15.34
C GLU A 293 -18.79 -5.83 13.80
N PRO A 294 -17.73 -5.26 13.21
CA PRO A 294 -17.50 -5.40 11.78
C PRO A 294 -17.01 -6.80 11.43
N ALA A 295 -17.58 -7.38 10.39
CA ALA A 295 -17.16 -8.66 9.83
C ALA A 295 -16.76 -8.50 8.37
N THR A 296 -15.66 -9.15 7.95
CA THR A 296 -15.31 -9.22 6.53
C THR A 296 -16.31 -10.11 5.81
N ILE A 297 -17.04 -9.55 4.85
CA ILE A 297 -18.05 -10.28 4.08
C ILE A 297 -17.58 -10.61 2.67
N TRP A 298 -16.59 -9.92 2.17
CA TRP A 298 -15.92 -10.18 0.92
C TRP A 298 -14.48 -9.72 0.98
N SER A 299 -13.59 -10.49 0.33
CA SER A 299 -12.18 -10.18 0.17
C SER A 299 -11.73 -10.70 -1.19
N GLY A 300 -11.15 -9.84 -2.01
CA GLY A 300 -10.71 -10.20 -3.34
C GLY A 300 -9.48 -9.44 -3.79
N SER A 301 -8.71 -10.04 -4.67
CA SER A 301 -7.46 -9.45 -5.18
C SER A 301 -7.66 -8.37 -6.25
N LYS A 302 -8.88 -8.16 -6.73
CA LYS A 302 -9.16 -7.20 -7.80
C LYS A 302 -10.60 -6.69 -7.69
N GLY A 303 -10.75 -5.40 -7.57
CA GLY A 303 -12.02 -4.71 -7.73
C GLY A 303 -12.50 -4.72 -9.18
N SER A 304 -12.69 -5.90 -9.74
CA SER A 304 -13.20 -6.07 -11.11
C SER A 304 -14.72 -6.13 -11.17
N GLU A 305 -15.36 -6.30 -10.03
CA GLU A 305 -16.81 -6.36 -9.97
C GLU A 305 -17.38 -4.98 -9.69
N SER A 306 -18.31 -4.56 -10.52
CA SER A 306 -19.02 -3.29 -10.39
C SER A 306 -20.23 -3.37 -9.46
N ALA A 307 -20.58 -4.54 -8.97
CA ALA A 307 -21.71 -4.77 -8.07
C ALA A 307 -21.47 -6.01 -7.21
N TYR A 308 -22.01 -5.97 -6.00
CA TYR A 308 -22.02 -7.10 -5.05
C TYR A 308 -23.40 -7.26 -4.45
N SER A 309 -23.83 -8.51 -4.22
CA SER A 309 -25.08 -8.83 -3.55
C SER A 309 -24.79 -9.78 -2.40
N PHE A 310 -25.14 -9.38 -1.18
CA PHE A 310 -24.91 -10.16 0.02
C PHE A 310 -26.24 -10.65 0.58
N GLN A 311 -26.47 -11.95 0.53
CA GLN A 311 -27.67 -12.56 1.05
C GLN A 311 -27.57 -12.78 2.55
N TYR A 312 -28.59 -12.31 3.26
CA TYR A 312 -28.85 -12.53 4.68
C TYR A 312 -30.21 -13.20 4.87
N GLN A 313 -30.47 -13.60 6.09
CA GLN A 313 -31.75 -14.24 6.51
C GLN A 313 -32.11 -13.65 7.86
N ALA A 314 -33.42 -13.51 8.09
CA ALA A 314 -33.94 -13.12 9.39
C ALA A 314 -35.08 -14.06 9.82
N ARG A 315 -35.24 -14.22 11.11
CA ARG A 315 -36.29 -15.02 11.72
C ARG A 315 -36.59 -14.55 13.13
N TYR A 316 -37.80 -14.92 13.66
CA TYR A 316 -38.01 -14.80 15.09
C TYR A 316 -37.32 -15.95 15.82
N ILE A 317 -36.85 -15.66 17.02
CA ILE A 317 -36.30 -16.63 17.96
C ILE A 317 -36.82 -16.33 19.36
N GLN A 318 -37.25 -17.38 20.08
CA GLN A 318 -37.63 -17.26 21.48
C GLN A 318 -36.39 -17.07 22.35
N THR A 319 -36.38 -16.04 23.19
CA THR A 319 -35.25 -15.68 24.08
C THR A 319 -35.55 -15.91 25.54
N GLU A 320 -36.86 -15.91 25.95
CA GLU A 320 -37.28 -16.13 27.32
C GLU A 320 -38.19 -17.35 27.47
N SER A 321 -38.42 -17.79 28.70
CA SER A 321 -39.29 -18.95 28.98
C SER A 321 -40.76 -18.73 28.62
N THR A 322 -41.22 -17.46 28.58
CA THR A 322 -42.59 -17.08 28.28
C THR A 322 -42.62 -16.09 27.12
N VAL A 323 -43.54 -16.30 26.18
CA VAL A 323 -43.77 -15.40 25.05
C VAL A 323 -45.15 -14.77 25.17
N THR A 324 -45.23 -13.44 25.06
CA THR A 324 -46.50 -12.73 24.96
C THR A 324 -46.86 -12.42 23.52
N ALA A 325 -48.15 -12.31 23.22
CA ALA A 325 -48.60 -11.84 21.92
C ALA A 325 -48.43 -10.32 21.81
N GLY A 326 -48.10 -9.84 20.62
CA GLY A 326 -47.91 -8.41 20.34
C GLY A 326 -47.27 -8.15 18.99
N GLN A 327 -46.98 -6.91 18.72
CA GLN A 327 -46.17 -6.52 17.56
C GLN A 327 -44.70 -6.88 17.82
N ALA A 328 -44.05 -7.43 16.81
CA ALA A 328 -42.67 -7.88 16.93
C ALA A 328 -41.79 -7.25 15.82
N ASN A 329 -41.72 -5.91 15.84
CA ASN A 329 -40.84 -5.15 14.94
C ASN A 329 -39.45 -5.02 15.57
N ALA A 330 -38.41 -5.01 14.74
CA ALA A 330 -37.05 -4.75 15.18
C ALA A 330 -36.31 -3.97 14.09
N SER A 331 -35.41 -3.08 14.49
CA SER A 331 -34.66 -2.22 13.60
C SER A 331 -33.15 -2.41 13.78
N ALA A 332 -32.44 -2.37 12.68
CA ALA A 332 -30.97 -2.34 12.65
C ALA A 332 -30.48 -1.39 11.56
N THR A 333 -29.33 -0.80 11.76
CA THR A 333 -28.59 -0.10 10.69
C THR A 333 -27.39 -0.91 10.25
N PHE A 334 -26.96 -0.75 9.01
CA PHE A 334 -25.80 -1.45 8.48
C PHE A 334 -24.91 -0.53 7.66
#